data_64924c0a868ac5eeec5ba6753473b1f7
#
_entry.id   64924c0a868ac5eeec5ba6753473b1f7
#
_cell.length_a   1.000
_cell.length_b   1.000
_cell.length_c   1.000
_cell.angle_alpha   90.00
_cell.angle_beta   90.00
_cell.angle_gamma   90.00
#
_symmetry.space_group_name_H-M   'P 1'
#
loop_
_entity.id
_entity.type
_entity.pdbx_description
1 polymer ?
#
loop_
_entity_poly.entity_id
_entity_poly.type
_entity_poly.pdbx_seq_one_letter_code
_entity_poly.pdbx_strand_id
1 'polypeptide(L)'
;MLKIRNLRKAYGGYHALNGLDMEIADGALYGFVGPNGAGKTTAIRIMTGLLRADSGTVEIDGMDAGADPYGLREKIGYVPDSFGVYDNLKVSEYMEFFAACYGMEGFQARKRSSMLLEQVGLGEKADFFVESLSRGMKQRLGLARALLHNPSLLIMDEPTSGLDPRTRIEFRGVVRELNEQGKTILI
;
A
#
# COMPACT_ATOMS: atom_id res chain seq x y z
N MET A 1 -11.53 0.13 12.42
CA MET A 1 -10.74 0.18 11.17
C MET A 1 -10.64 -1.20 10.49
N LEU A 2 -9.67 -2.07 10.73
CA LEU A 2 -9.57 -3.40 10.12
C LEU A 2 -9.93 -4.50 11.13
N LYS A 3 -10.80 -5.44 10.71
CA LYS A 3 -11.13 -6.65 11.48
C LYS A 3 -11.06 -7.87 10.58
N ILE A 4 -10.34 -8.89 11.05
CA ILE A 4 -10.23 -10.20 10.39
C ILE A 4 -10.71 -11.25 11.36
N ARG A 5 -11.58 -12.16 10.92
CA ARG A 5 -12.11 -13.25 11.74
C ARG A 5 -12.00 -14.58 11.02
N ASN A 6 -11.31 -15.51 11.68
CA ASN A 6 -11.12 -16.91 11.27
C ASN A 6 -10.75 -17.08 9.79
N LEU A 7 -9.83 -16.21 9.30
CA LEU A 7 -9.47 -16.16 7.88
C LEU A 7 -8.69 -17.41 7.49
N ARG A 8 -9.13 -18.10 6.44
CA ARG A 8 -8.51 -19.33 5.95
C ARG A 8 -8.21 -19.24 4.46
N LYS A 9 -7.07 -19.80 4.07
CA LYS A 9 -6.67 -19.97 2.69
C LYS A 9 -5.77 -21.18 2.51
N ALA A 10 -6.13 -22.07 1.59
CA ALA A 10 -5.33 -23.22 1.23
C ALA A 10 -4.96 -23.21 -0.26
N TYR A 11 -3.84 -23.80 -0.58
CA TYR A 11 -3.37 -24.06 -1.94
C TYR A 11 -3.04 -25.54 -2.05
N GLY A 12 -3.92 -26.31 -2.70
CA GLY A 12 -3.82 -27.76 -2.69
C GLY A 12 -3.91 -28.30 -1.25
N GLY A 13 -2.88 -29.02 -0.81
CA GLY A 13 -2.81 -29.55 0.56
C GLY A 13 -2.16 -28.62 1.59
N TYR A 14 -1.71 -27.42 1.20
CA TYR A 14 -1.01 -26.47 2.09
C TYR A 14 -1.94 -25.37 2.57
N HIS A 15 -2.08 -25.24 3.90
CA HIS A 15 -2.83 -24.17 4.54
C HIS A 15 -1.95 -22.94 4.74
N ALA A 16 -2.06 -21.95 3.84
CA ALA A 16 -1.34 -20.69 3.96
C ALA A 16 -1.89 -19.81 5.08
N LEU A 17 -3.21 -19.86 5.32
CA LEU A 17 -3.87 -19.26 6.47
C LEU A 17 -4.78 -20.30 7.12
N ASN A 18 -4.68 -20.45 8.43
CA ASN A 18 -5.46 -21.44 9.18
C ASN A 18 -6.17 -20.82 10.40
N GLY A 19 -7.08 -19.89 10.10
CA GLY A 19 -7.87 -19.23 11.15
C GLY A 19 -7.16 -17.99 11.70
N LEU A 20 -6.70 -17.07 10.82
CA LEU A 20 -6.12 -15.80 11.25
C LEU A 20 -7.22 -14.89 11.80
N ASP A 21 -7.01 -14.42 13.03
CA ASP A 21 -7.79 -13.34 13.67
C ASP A 21 -6.88 -12.14 13.87
N MET A 22 -7.34 -10.94 13.52
CA MET A 22 -6.60 -9.70 13.71
C MET A 22 -7.56 -8.52 13.82
N GLU A 23 -7.21 -7.55 14.67
CA GLU A 23 -7.93 -6.29 14.77
C GLU A 23 -6.95 -5.13 14.86
N ILE A 24 -7.17 -4.10 14.03
CA ILE A 24 -6.34 -2.89 13.98
C ILE A 24 -7.27 -1.69 14.21
N ALA A 25 -6.95 -0.89 15.22
CA ALA A 25 -7.68 0.35 15.51
C ALA A 25 -7.34 1.46 14.50
N ASP A 26 -8.20 2.48 14.43
CA ASP A 26 -7.93 3.68 13.65
C ASP A 26 -6.66 4.37 14.15
N GLY A 27 -5.85 4.87 13.21
CA GLY A 27 -4.59 5.57 13.51
C GLY A 27 -3.45 4.68 14.02
N ALA A 28 -3.63 3.36 14.08
CA ALA A 28 -2.56 2.47 14.54
C ALA A 28 -1.49 2.26 13.44
N LEU A 29 -0.22 2.17 13.88
CA LEU A 29 0.88 1.62 13.09
C LEU A 29 1.12 0.18 13.54
N TYR A 30 0.75 -0.78 12.71
CA TYR A 30 0.75 -2.20 13.04
C TYR A 30 1.80 -2.96 12.23
N GLY A 31 2.72 -3.65 12.93
CA GLY A 31 3.71 -4.53 12.31
C GLY A 31 3.19 -5.95 12.13
N PHE A 32 3.03 -6.41 10.89
CA PHE A 32 2.63 -7.77 10.56
C PHE A 32 3.85 -8.64 10.29
N VAL A 33 4.38 -9.25 11.33
CA VAL A 33 5.69 -9.93 11.33
C VAL A 33 5.52 -11.45 11.36
N GLY A 34 6.38 -12.14 10.64
CA GLY A 34 6.41 -13.61 10.61
C GLY A 34 7.47 -14.13 9.65
N PRO A 35 7.87 -15.39 9.76
CA PRO A 35 8.86 -16.00 8.86
C PRO A 35 8.36 -16.05 7.41
N ASN A 36 9.28 -16.30 6.47
CA ASN A 36 8.90 -16.53 5.08
C ASN A 36 7.98 -17.76 4.99
N GLY A 37 6.91 -17.67 4.19
CA GLY A 37 5.91 -18.73 4.09
C GLY A 37 4.84 -18.72 5.19
N ALA A 38 4.87 -17.78 6.17
CA ALA A 38 3.84 -17.68 7.22
C ALA A 38 2.47 -17.16 6.72
N GLY A 39 2.30 -16.94 5.42
CA GLY A 39 1.03 -16.47 4.86
C GLY A 39 0.84 -14.97 4.85
N LYS A 40 1.84 -14.15 5.20
CA LYS A 40 1.75 -12.68 5.23
C LYS A 40 1.22 -12.10 3.93
N THR A 41 1.91 -12.35 2.82
CA THR A 41 1.49 -11.88 1.48
C THR A 41 0.12 -12.42 1.08
N THR A 42 -0.22 -13.66 1.47
CA THR A 42 -1.56 -14.23 1.24
C THR A 42 -2.63 -13.45 1.98
N ALA A 43 -2.42 -13.14 3.26
CA ALA A 43 -3.33 -12.33 4.07
C ALA A 43 -3.46 -10.90 3.48
N ILE A 44 -2.35 -10.25 3.13
CA ILE A 44 -2.33 -8.92 2.51
C ILE A 44 -3.12 -8.92 1.19
N ARG A 45 -2.93 -9.91 0.33
CA ARG A 45 -3.68 -10.01 -0.94
C ARG A 45 -5.18 -10.20 -0.73
N ILE A 46 -5.58 -10.88 0.35
CA ILE A 46 -7.00 -11.01 0.69
C ILE A 46 -7.53 -9.67 1.22
N MET A 47 -6.82 -9.02 2.14
CA MET A 47 -7.17 -7.71 2.67
C MET A 47 -7.32 -6.64 1.58
N THR A 48 -6.51 -6.72 0.53
CA THR A 48 -6.54 -5.77 -0.61
C THR A 48 -7.51 -6.15 -1.72
N GLY A 49 -8.27 -7.25 -1.55
CA GLY A 49 -9.22 -7.73 -2.56
C GLY A 49 -8.57 -8.34 -3.81
N LEU A 50 -7.27 -8.62 -3.77
CA LEU A 50 -6.53 -9.25 -4.88
C LEU A 50 -6.63 -10.78 -4.88
N LEU A 51 -7.11 -11.35 -3.77
CA LEU A 51 -7.26 -12.80 -3.59
C LEU A 51 -8.53 -13.09 -2.77
N ARG A 52 -9.29 -14.10 -3.15
CA ARG A 52 -10.41 -14.57 -2.36
C ARG A 52 -9.96 -15.50 -1.24
N ALA A 53 -10.48 -15.30 -0.03
CA ALA A 53 -10.38 -16.26 1.06
C ALA A 53 -11.22 -17.52 0.76
N ASP A 54 -10.86 -18.65 1.37
CA ASP A 54 -11.68 -19.86 1.31
C ASP A 54 -12.79 -19.81 2.37
N SER A 55 -12.52 -19.19 3.54
CA SER A 55 -13.49 -18.87 4.59
C SER A 55 -12.96 -17.79 5.53
N GLY A 56 -13.83 -17.29 6.40
CA GLY A 56 -13.57 -16.16 7.28
C GLY A 56 -13.98 -14.84 6.65
N THR A 57 -13.78 -13.75 7.38
CA THR A 57 -14.19 -12.40 6.95
C THR A 57 -13.07 -11.40 7.13
N VAL A 58 -13.04 -10.41 6.23
CA VAL A 58 -12.20 -9.21 6.33
C VAL A 58 -13.10 -7.99 6.21
N GLU A 59 -13.13 -7.17 7.24
CA GLU A 59 -13.91 -5.93 7.30
C GLU A 59 -12.98 -4.74 7.44
N ILE A 60 -13.16 -3.71 6.62
CA ILE A 60 -12.42 -2.45 6.66
C ILE A 60 -13.41 -1.29 6.66
N ASP A 61 -13.39 -0.50 7.73
CA ASP A 61 -14.34 0.60 7.97
C ASP A 61 -15.82 0.17 7.84
N GLY A 62 -16.15 -1.03 8.34
CA GLY A 62 -17.49 -1.59 8.27
C GLY A 62 -17.87 -2.22 6.93
N MET A 63 -16.95 -2.23 5.96
CA MET A 63 -17.14 -2.80 4.64
C MET A 63 -16.51 -4.19 4.55
N ASP A 64 -17.27 -5.20 4.13
CA ASP A 64 -16.76 -6.55 3.87
C ASP A 64 -15.96 -6.56 2.56
N ALA A 65 -14.68 -6.91 2.66
CA ALA A 65 -13.75 -6.97 1.52
C ALA A 65 -14.17 -8.01 0.46
N GLY A 66 -14.93 -9.03 0.85
CA GLY A 66 -15.45 -10.05 -0.06
C GLY A 66 -16.71 -9.62 -0.82
N ALA A 67 -17.49 -8.70 -0.27
CA ALA A 67 -18.76 -8.27 -0.81
C ALA A 67 -18.60 -7.11 -1.83
N ASP A 68 -17.75 -6.13 -1.53
CA ASP A 68 -17.48 -4.98 -2.42
C ASP A 68 -15.98 -4.72 -2.61
N PRO A 69 -15.33 -5.44 -3.53
CA PRO A 69 -13.90 -5.23 -3.82
C PRO A 69 -13.59 -3.86 -4.46
N TYR A 70 -14.56 -3.21 -5.07
CA TYR A 70 -14.37 -1.88 -5.70
C TYR A 70 -14.40 -0.77 -4.65
N GLY A 71 -15.42 -0.72 -3.81
CA GLY A 71 -15.50 0.23 -2.71
C GLY A 71 -14.34 0.06 -1.71
N LEU A 72 -13.86 -1.17 -1.55
CA LEU A 72 -12.68 -1.46 -0.74
C LEU A 72 -11.42 -0.73 -1.24
N ARG A 73 -11.21 -0.66 -2.56
CA ARG A 73 -10.03 0.00 -3.17
C ARG A 73 -9.99 1.50 -2.90
N GLU A 74 -11.11 2.13 -2.66
CA GLU A 74 -11.18 3.54 -2.26
C GLU A 74 -10.70 3.77 -0.81
N LYS A 75 -10.74 2.72 0.01
CA LYS A 75 -10.33 2.77 1.42
C LYS A 75 -8.87 2.41 1.65
N ILE A 76 -8.26 1.69 0.71
CA ILE A 76 -6.94 1.08 0.87
C ILE A 76 -5.93 1.69 -0.09
N GLY A 77 -4.79 2.13 0.44
CA GLY A 77 -3.56 2.33 -0.32
C GLY A 77 -2.68 1.08 -0.20
N TYR A 78 -2.31 0.47 -1.30
CA TYR A 78 -1.47 -0.73 -1.30
C TYR A 78 -0.11 -0.49 -1.94
N VAL A 79 0.94 -0.83 -1.19
CA VAL A 79 2.34 -0.82 -1.65
C VAL A 79 2.85 -2.25 -1.62
N PRO A 80 2.95 -2.95 -2.75
CA PRO A 80 3.53 -4.29 -2.84
C PRO A 80 5.06 -4.24 -2.68
N ASP A 81 5.69 -5.37 -2.34
CA ASP A 81 7.16 -5.53 -2.30
C ASP A 81 7.83 -5.10 -3.61
N SER A 82 7.22 -5.46 -4.73
CA SER A 82 7.64 -4.99 -6.05
C SER A 82 6.44 -4.56 -6.88
N PHE A 83 6.55 -3.45 -7.57
CA PHE A 83 5.52 -2.99 -8.52
C PHE A 83 6.15 -2.68 -9.86
N GLY A 84 5.41 -3.01 -10.91
CA GLY A 84 5.81 -2.65 -12.27
C GLY A 84 5.85 -1.13 -12.41
N VAL A 85 6.92 -0.65 -13.02
CA VAL A 85 7.03 0.74 -13.45
C VAL A 85 6.73 0.77 -14.95
N TYR A 86 6.10 1.85 -15.41
CA TYR A 86 5.95 2.10 -16.83
C TYR A 86 7.23 2.77 -17.30
N ASP A 87 7.95 2.08 -18.18
CA ASP A 87 9.14 2.61 -18.84
C ASP A 87 8.73 3.84 -19.67
N ASN A 88 9.66 4.79 -19.79
CA ASN A 88 9.47 6.04 -20.53
C ASN A 88 8.46 7.05 -19.95
N LEU A 89 7.96 6.87 -18.72
CA LEU A 89 7.22 7.92 -18.05
C LEU A 89 8.11 8.69 -17.08
N LYS A 90 7.94 10.01 -17.04
CA LYS A 90 8.46 10.83 -15.95
C LYS A 90 7.70 10.55 -14.64
N VAL A 91 8.33 10.82 -13.53
CA VAL A 91 7.71 10.66 -12.19
C VAL A 91 6.40 11.45 -12.10
N SER A 92 6.36 12.68 -12.59
CA SER A 92 5.14 13.50 -12.63
C SER A 92 4.05 12.87 -13.51
N GLU A 93 4.39 12.42 -14.70
CA GLU A 93 3.46 11.77 -15.63
C GLU A 93 2.92 10.46 -15.07
N TYR A 94 3.76 9.66 -14.42
CA TYR A 94 3.37 8.45 -13.70
C TYR A 94 2.34 8.75 -12.60
N MET A 95 2.58 9.77 -11.79
CA MET A 95 1.63 10.19 -10.75
C MET A 95 0.32 10.72 -11.33
N GLU A 96 0.36 11.55 -12.37
CA GLU A 96 -0.82 12.09 -13.04
C GLU A 96 -1.65 10.96 -13.70
N PHE A 97 -0.98 9.96 -14.31
CA PHE A 97 -1.65 8.78 -14.85
C PHE A 97 -2.47 8.04 -13.78
N PHE A 98 -1.87 7.76 -12.64
CA PHE A 98 -2.59 7.10 -11.55
C PHE A 98 -3.63 8.01 -10.88
N ALA A 99 -3.41 9.31 -10.81
CA ALA A 99 -4.42 10.26 -10.34
C ALA A 99 -5.68 10.23 -11.23
N ALA A 100 -5.49 10.14 -12.56
CA ALA A 100 -6.60 10.00 -13.51
C ALA A 100 -7.38 8.69 -13.30
N CYS A 101 -6.72 7.60 -12.91
CA CYS A 101 -7.42 6.35 -12.55
C CYS A 101 -8.37 6.49 -11.35
N TYR A 102 -8.14 7.51 -10.50
CA TYR A 102 -9.02 7.89 -9.38
C TYR A 102 -9.93 9.09 -9.72
N GLY A 103 -10.11 9.42 -11.00
CA GLY A 103 -10.98 10.50 -11.45
C GLY A 103 -10.46 11.91 -11.21
N MET A 104 -9.17 12.06 -10.88
CA MET A 104 -8.53 13.38 -10.74
C MET A 104 -7.93 13.81 -12.07
N GLU A 105 -8.23 15.02 -12.54
CA GLU A 105 -7.75 15.51 -13.84
C GLU A 105 -7.14 16.92 -13.73
N GLY A 106 -6.32 17.25 -14.72
CA GLY A 106 -5.79 18.59 -14.94
C GLY A 106 -5.06 19.17 -13.73
N PHE A 107 -5.46 20.35 -13.28
CA PHE A 107 -4.83 21.04 -12.16
C PHE A 107 -4.90 20.27 -10.84
N GLN A 108 -5.99 19.57 -10.60
CA GLN A 108 -6.22 18.81 -9.38
C GLN A 108 -5.25 17.61 -9.27
N ALA A 109 -5.09 16.86 -10.37
CA ALA A 109 -4.14 15.76 -10.45
C ALA A 109 -2.70 16.25 -10.23
N ARG A 110 -2.29 17.32 -10.92
CA ARG A 110 -0.94 17.90 -10.77
C ARG A 110 -0.66 18.37 -9.35
N LYS A 111 -1.60 19.15 -8.76
CA LYS A 111 -1.45 19.65 -7.40
C LYS A 111 -1.30 18.50 -6.39
N ARG A 112 -2.18 17.50 -6.48
CA ARG A 112 -2.13 16.33 -5.57
C ARG A 112 -0.85 15.53 -5.74
N SER A 113 -0.43 15.29 -6.98
CA SER A 113 0.80 14.59 -7.31
C SER A 113 2.04 15.30 -6.77
N SER A 114 2.15 16.62 -7.00
CA SER A 114 3.26 17.43 -6.51
C SER A 114 3.35 17.40 -4.98
N MET A 115 2.23 17.61 -4.27
CA MET A 115 2.20 17.53 -2.81
C MET A 115 2.69 16.18 -2.28
N LEU A 116 2.27 15.07 -2.89
CA LEU A 116 2.66 13.75 -2.47
C LEU A 116 4.13 13.45 -2.80
N LEU A 117 4.63 13.90 -3.94
CA LEU A 117 6.05 13.77 -4.28
C LEU A 117 6.94 14.53 -3.29
N GLU A 118 6.56 15.75 -2.88
CA GLU A 118 7.25 16.48 -1.82
C GLU A 118 7.22 15.70 -0.50
N GLN A 119 6.07 15.20 -0.10
CA GLN A 119 5.89 14.45 1.15
C GLN A 119 6.78 13.19 1.23
N VAL A 120 7.03 12.52 0.11
CA VAL A 120 7.91 11.35 0.07
C VAL A 120 9.35 11.69 -0.30
N GLY A 121 9.73 12.98 -0.40
CA GLY A 121 11.07 13.44 -0.74
C GLY A 121 11.49 13.16 -2.18
N LEU A 122 10.55 13.25 -3.12
CA LEU A 122 10.77 13.08 -4.56
C LEU A 122 10.40 14.31 -5.39
N GLY A 123 10.14 15.47 -4.78
CA GLY A 123 9.74 16.68 -5.49
C GLY A 123 10.73 17.09 -6.59
N GLU A 124 12.02 17.14 -6.27
CA GLU A 124 13.09 17.45 -7.24
C GLU A 124 13.29 16.38 -8.33
N LYS A 125 12.62 15.24 -8.20
CA LYS A 125 12.70 14.12 -9.16
C LYS A 125 11.50 14.03 -10.10
N ALA A 126 10.60 15.01 -10.05
CA ALA A 126 9.35 15.01 -10.83
C ALA A 126 9.59 14.85 -12.35
N ASP A 127 10.66 15.43 -12.89
CA ASP A 127 11.03 15.37 -14.30
C ASP A 127 11.95 14.20 -14.69
N PHE A 128 12.37 13.37 -13.73
CA PHE A 128 13.19 12.20 -13.99
C PHE A 128 12.34 11.04 -14.51
N PHE A 129 12.89 10.19 -15.34
CA PHE A 129 12.23 8.96 -15.76
C PHE A 129 12.14 7.98 -14.59
N VAL A 130 11.00 7.31 -14.45
CA VAL A 130 10.75 6.36 -13.36
C VAL A 130 11.78 5.21 -13.34
N GLU A 131 12.20 4.76 -14.51
CA GLU A 131 13.22 3.70 -14.65
C GLU A 131 14.57 4.09 -14.05
N SER A 132 14.94 5.39 -14.10
CA SER A 132 16.22 5.91 -13.58
C SER A 132 16.27 6.02 -12.05
N LEU A 133 15.13 5.84 -11.37
CA LEU A 133 15.06 5.92 -9.92
C LEU A 133 15.72 4.71 -9.25
N SER A 134 16.41 4.95 -8.13
CA SER A 134 16.90 3.88 -7.27
C SER A 134 15.73 3.05 -6.70
N ARG A 135 16.02 1.84 -6.19
CA ARG A 135 15.01 0.98 -5.56
C ARG A 135 14.25 1.72 -4.43
N GLY A 136 14.97 2.42 -3.56
CA GLY A 136 14.35 3.18 -2.47
C GLY A 136 13.50 4.35 -2.96
N MET A 137 13.91 5.04 -4.03
CA MET A 137 13.09 6.07 -4.67
C MET A 137 11.84 5.47 -5.30
N LYS A 138 11.93 4.30 -5.93
CA LYS A 138 10.77 3.58 -6.47
C LYS A 138 9.79 3.21 -5.34
N GLN A 139 10.27 2.72 -4.20
CA GLN A 139 9.42 2.43 -3.05
C GLN A 139 8.70 3.68 -2.54
N ARG A 140 9.39 4.83 -2.44
CA ARG A 140 8.77 6.11 -2.08
C ARG A 140 7.75 6.58 -3.12
N LEU A 141 8.02 6.37 -4.41
CA LEU A 141 7.05 6.65 -5.47
C LEU A 141 5.81 5.76 -5.36
N GLY A 142 5.99 4.46 -5.06
CA GLY A 142 4.89 3.53 -4.79
C GLY A 142 4.01 3.97 -3.62
N LEU A 143 4.64 4.49 -2.56
CA LEU A 143 3.93 5.07 -1.42
C LEU A 143 3.14 6.33 -1.82
N ALA A 144 3.75 7.27 -2.56
CA ALA A 144 3.06 8.45 -3.06
C ALA A 144 1.84 8.07 -3.92
N ARG A 145 2.00 7.11 -4.82
CA ARG A 145 0.91 6.57 -5.64
C ARG A 145 -0.22 6.01 -4.78
N ALA A 146 0.11 5.22 -3.76
CA ALA A 146 -0.87 4.60 -2.86
C ALA A 146 -1.66 5.64 -2.04
N LEU A 147 -1.15 6.87 -1.92
CA LEU A 147 -1.78 7.98 -1.20
C LEU A 147 -2.65 8.91 -2.07
N LEU A 148 -2.68 8.73 -3.39
CA LEU A 148 -3.37 9.63 -4.32
C LEU A 148 -4.82 9.87 -3.93
N HIS A 149 -5.58 8.82 -3.73
CA HIS A 149 -7.01 8.84 -3.39
C HIS A 149 -7.29 9.02 -1.90
N ASN A 150 -6.26 9.39 -1.11
CA ASN A 150 -6.36 9.65 0.33
C ASN A 150 -6.97 8.49 1.15
N PRO A 151 -6.45 7.25 1.05
CA PRO A 151 -7.01 6.09 1.72
C PRO A 151 -6.99 6.25 3.25
N SER A 152 -7.89 5.54 3.94
CA SER A 152 -7.91 5.46 5.41
C SER A 152 -6.90 4.43 5.95
N LEU A 153 -6.62 3.39 5.16
CA LEU A 153 -5.69 2.31 5.51
C LEU A 153 -4.58 2.19 4.46
N LEU A 154 -3.32 2.23 4.90
CA LEU A 154 -2.17 1.86 4.10
C LEU A 154 -1.73 0.45 4.44
N ILE A 155 -1.62 -0.40 3.43
CA ILE A 155 -1.08 -1.76 3.55
C ILE A 155 0.21 -1.84 2.73
N MET A 156 1.30 -2.24 3.36
CA MET A 156 2.60 -2.34 2.72
C MET A 156 3.19 -3.74 2.92
N ASP A 157 3.53 -4.41 1.83
CA ASP A 157 4.14 -5.75 1.85
C ASP A 157 5.66 -5.61 1.74
N GLU A 158 6.37 -5.80 2.86
CA GLU A 158 7.83 -5.74 2.99
C GLU A 158 8.49 -4.49 2.31
N PRO A 159 7.98 -3.26 2.52
CA PRO A 159 8.37 -2.09 1.73
C PRO A 159 9.82 -1.65 1.92
N THR A 160 10.52 -2.19 2.92
CA THR A 160 11.95 -1.89 3.17
C THR A 160 12.87 -3.05 2.79
N SER A 161 12.34 -4.11 2.19
CA SER A 161 13.13 -5.27 1.73
C SER A 161 14.15 -4.85 0.68
N GLY A 162 15.42 -5.27 0.88
CA GLY A 162 16.50 -4.96 -0.06
C GLY A 162 16.91 -3.49 -0.14
N LEU A 163 16.44 -2.61 0.77
CA LEU A 163 16.94 -1.25 0.89
C LEU A 163 18.20 -1.21 1.75
N ASP A 164 19.11 -0.29 1.42
CA ASP A 164 20.25 0.02 2.26
C ASP A 164 19.82 0.64 3.60
N PRO A 165 20.68 0.60 4.65
CA PRO A 165 20.32 1.04 6.00
C PRO A 165 19.84 2.52 6.07
N ARG A 166 20.47 3.42 5.31
CA ARG A 166 20.11 4.84 5.30
C ARG A 166 18.73 5.05 4.68
N THR A 167 18.51 4.51 3.48
CA THR A 167 17.22 4.60 2.77
C THR A 167 16.08 3.96 3.59
N ARG A 168 16.37 2.88 4.35
CA ARG A 168 15.40 2.27 5.26
C ARG A 168 14.99 3.21 6.40
N ILE A 169 15.94 3.95 6.97
CA ILE A 169 15.64 4.94 8.02
C ILE A 169 14.79 6.08 7.45
N GLU A 170 15.17 6.61 6.30
CA GLU A 170 14.43 7.67 5.60
C GLU A 170 12.98 7.23 5.29
N PHE A 171 12.78 6.02 4.75
CA PHE A 171 11.46 5.48 4.46
C PHE A 171 10.60 5.34 5.74
N ARG A 172 11.20 4.84 6.83
CA ARG A 172 10.50 4.75 8.14
C ARG A 172 10.09 6.11 8.68
N GLY A 173 10.90 7.15 8.44
CA GLY A 173 10.55 8.53 8.79
C GLY A 173 9.25 8.97 8.11
N VAL A 174 9.15 8.79 6.79
CA VAL A 174 7.94 9.11 6.01
C VAL A 174 6.73 8.32 6.51
N VAL A 175 6.88 7.03 6.78
CA VAL A 175 5.79 6.19 7.31
C VAL A 175 5.31 6.69 8.69
N ARG A 176 6.23 7.09 9.56
CA ARG A 176 5.89 7.64 10.88
C ARG A 176 5.12 8.96 10.75
N GLU A 177 5.57 9.88 9.92
CA GLU A 177 4.87 11.15 9.65
C GLU A 177 3.44 10.93 9.14
N LEU A 178 3.24 9.96 8.23
CA LEU A 178 1.91 9.59 7.76
C LEU A 178 1.01 9.06 8.89
N ASN A 179 1.57 8.27 9.79
CA ASN A 179 0.83 7.76 10.95
C ASN A 179 0.48 8.88 11.94
N GLU A 180 1.42 9.81 12.22
CA GLU A 180 1.18 10.99 13.05
C GLU A 180 0.11 11.92 12.46
N GLN A 181 -0.07 11.93 11.14
CA GLN A 181 -1.17 12.59 10.43
C GLN A 181 -2.51 11.81 10.52
N GLY A 182 -2.57 10.73 11.29
CA GLY A 182 -3.78 9.93 11.55
C GLY A 182 -4.01 8.77 10.58
N LYS A 183 -3.08 8.44 9.70
CA LYS A 183 -3.21 7.26 8.82
C LYS A 183 -3.07 5.97 9.62
N THR A 184 -3.97 5.02 9.37
CA THR A 184 -3.79 3.64 9.84
C THR A 184 -2.87 2.91 8.89
N ILE A 185 -1.86 2.21 9.41
CA ILE A 185 -0.80 1.61 8.61
C ILE A 185 -0.56 0.17 9.06
N LEU A 186 -0.58 -0.77 8.11
CA LEU A 186 -0.15 -2.16 8.24
C LEU A 186 1.14 -2.37 7.42
N ILE A 187 2.20 -2.87 8.06
CA ILE A 187 3.50 -3.05 7.43
C ILE A 187 4.12 -4.42 7.75
#